data_33e9bace9187b8ae060ed2041c22f2de
#
_entry.id   33e9bace9187b8ae060ed2041c22f2de
#
_cell.length_a   1.000
_cell.length_b   1.000
_cell.length_c   1.000
_cell.angle_alpha   90.00
_cell.angle_beta   90.00
_cell.angle_gamma   90.00
#
_symmetry.space_group_name_H-M   'P 1'
#
loop_
_entity.id
_entity.type
_entity.pdbx_description
1 polymer ?
#
loop_
_entity_poly.entity_id
_entity_poly.type
_entity_poly.pdbx_seq_one_letter_code
_entity_poly.pdbx_strand_id
1 'polypeptide(L)'
;MREVVLQATGLAKAFAAPAGPLPVLSAVSLEVRAGESVSIRGSSGSGKTTLLQLLGGLDVPDAGEVRVACEGALVAPRRRLGRGVGFVFQNYQLMPELTALENVALAARIVGVPAAAATAAARELLGLVGLAARADHLPSRLSGGECQRVALARALVNRPAVLLADEPTGNLDERTAEEIMRLLLDVVAARGLALVLVTHSREFAERASRRLVLSGGVLSPA
;
A
#
# COMPACT_ATOMS: atom_id res chain seq x y z
N MET A 1 -0.86 9.20 -23.53
CA MET A 1 -0.92 7.92 -22.74
C MET A 1 -0.47 8.24 -21.32
N ARG A 2 -1.13 7.69 -20.27
CA ARG A 2 -0.67 7.86 -18.88
C ARG A 2 0.66 7.13 -18.69
N GLU A 3 1.57 7.72 -17.92
CA GLU A 3 2.89 7.17 -17.61
C GLU A 3 2.78 5.89 -16.76
N VAL A 4 3.67 4.91 -17.01
CA VAL A 4 3.80 3.71 -16.17
C VAL A 4 4.52 4.10 -14.86
N VAL A 5 3.90 3.85 -13.73
CA VAL A 5 4.46 4.17 -12.41
C VAL A 5 4.86 2.93 -11.60
N LEU A 6 4.37 1.77 -11.97
CA LEU A 6 4.77 0.48 -11.40
C LEU A 6 4.83 -0.55 -12.53
N GLN A 7 5.92 -1.28 -12.60
CA GLN A 7 6.13 -2.39 -13.55
C GLN A 7 6.71 -3.59 -12.81
N ALA A 8 6.06 -4.72 -12.95
CA ALA A 8 6.52 -6.02 -12.51
C ALA A 8 6.59 -6.95 -13.72
N THR A 9 7.69 -7.68 -13.87
CA THR A 9 7.92 -8.56 -15.03
C THR A 9 8.38 -9.92 -14.54
N GLY A 10 7.59 -10.96 -14.83
CA GLY A 10 7.94 -12.36 -14.61
C GLY A 10 8.23 -12.73 -13.15
N LEU A 11 7.54 -12.12 -12.18
CA LEU A 11 7.81 -12.36 -10.75
C LEU A 11 7.52 -13.79 -10.37
N ALA A 12 8.51 -14.47 -9.79
CA ALA A 12 8.36 -15.76 -9.15
C ALA A 12 8.81 -15.68 -7.68
N LYS A 13 8.11 -16.43 -6.81
CA LYS A 13 8.44 -16.54 -5.40
C LYS A 13 8.04 -17.91 -4.87
N ALA A 14 8.96 -18.57 -4.17
CA ALA A 14 8.69 -19.79 -3.42
C ALA A 14 9.21 -19.63 -1.98
N PHE A 15 8.59 -20.32 -1.06
CA PHE A 15 9.03 -20.39 0.33
C PHE A 15 9.48 -21.80 0.68
N ALA A 16 10.45 -21.92 1.58
CA ALA A 16 10.88 -23.21 2.10
C ALA A 16 9.74 -23.85 2.91
N ALA A 17 9.42 -25.09 2.61
CA ALA A 17 8.46 -25.89 3.37
C ALA A 17 9.02 -27.30 3.63
N PRO A 18 8.54 -28.03 4.66
CA PRO A 18 9.05 -29.35 4.99
C PRO A 18 9.00 -30.38 3.83
N ALA A 19 8.01 -30.24 2.95
CA ALA A 19 7.82 -31.09 1.77
C ALA A 19 8.57 -30.61 0.51
N GLY A 20 9.44 -29.59 0.62
CA GLY A 20 10.13 -28.95 -0.50
C GLY A 20 9.64 -27.52 -0.75
N PRO A 21 10.22 -26.81 -1.73
CA PRO A 21 9.82 -25.44 -2.06
C PRO A 21 8.33 -25.34 -2.40
N LEU A 22 7.61 -24.44 -1.74
CA LEU A 22 6.21 -24.12 -2.01
C LEU A 22 6.15 -22.91 -2.94
N PRO A 23 5.83 -23.06 -4.23
CA PRO A 23 5.67 -21.93 -5.14
C PRO A 23 4.41 -21.13 -4.78
N VAL A 24 4.56 -19.83 -4.62
CA VAL A 24 3.47 -18.90 -4.27
C VAL A 24 3.14 -17.98 -5.45
N LEU A 25 4.15 -17.57 -6.21
CA LEU A 25 3.96 -16.78 -7.43
C LEU A 25 4.76 -17.41 -8.58
N SER A 26 4.15 -17.41 -9.78
CA SER A 26 4.70 -18.04 -10.99
C SER A 26 4.60 -17.07 -12.17
N ALA A 27 5.73 -16.43 -12.51
CA ALA A 27 5.87 -15.52 -13.66
C ALA A 27 4.81 -14.38 -13.70
N VAL A 28 4.46 -13.81 -12.56
CA VAL A 28 3.47 -12.72 -12.48
C VAL A 28 4.03 -11.45 -13.13
N SER A 29 3.25 -10.87 -14.04
CA SER A 29 3.56 -9.58 -14.67
C SER A 29 2.41 -8.60 -14.48
N LEU A 30 2.74 -7.33 -14.18
CA LEU A 30 1.77 -6.28 -13.92
C LEU A 30 2.36 -4.92 -14.28
N GLU A 31 1.63 -4.11 -15.04
CA GLU A 31 1.89 -2.69 -15.21
C GLU A 31 0.76 -1.89 -14.58
N VAL A 32 1.10 -0.79 -13.90
CA VAL A 32 0.13 0.17 -13.35
C VAL A 32 0.55 1.57 -13.79
N ARG A 33 -0.43 2.35 -14.24
CA ARG A 33 -0.22 3.70 -14.77
C ARG A 33 -0.66 4.76 -13.76
N ALA A 34 -0.12 5.96 -13.90
CA ALA A 34 -0.50 7.09 -13.05
C ALA A 34 -2.02 7.30 -13.05
N GLY A 35 -2.62 7.45 -11.87
CA GLY A 35 -4.06 7.59 -11.67
C GLY A 35 -4.89 6.35 -12.02
N GLU A 36 -4.26 5.18 -12.19
CA GLU A 36 -4.95 3.90 -12.37
C GLU A 36 -5.17 3.23 -11.03
N SER A 37 -6.36 2.66 -10.81
CA SER A 37 -6.63 1.77 -9.68
C SER A 37 -6.79 0.34 -10.17
N VAL A 38 -6.02 -0.57 -9.58
CA VAL A 38 -6.05 -2.02 -9.88
C VAL A 38 -6.44 -2.76 -8.61
N SER A 39 -7.51 -3.54 -8.66
CA SER A 39 -7.84 -4.48 -7.59
C SER A 39 -7.36 -5.88 -7.91
N ILE A 40 -6.84 -6.58 -6.90
CA ILE A 40 -6.38 -7.96 -6.99
C ILE A 40 -7.16 -8.78 -5.97
N ARG A 41 -7.96 -9.74 -6.46
CA ARG A 41 -8.70 -10.69 -5.64
C ARG A 41 -8.03 -12.06 -5.67
N GLY A 42 -8.41 -12.93 -4.75
CA GLY A 42 -7.94 -14.31 -4.68
C GLY A 42 -8.31 -14.92 -3.33
N SER A 43 -8.31 -16.25 -3.25
CA SER A 43 -8.54 -16.97 -1.99
C SER A 43 -7.49 -16.64 -0.93
N SER A 44 -7.76 -16.94 0.34
CA SER A 44 -6.74 -16.88 1.39
C SER A 44 -5.56 -17.78 1.00
N GLY A 45 -4.34 -17.31 1.23
CA GLY A 45 -3.13 -18.05 0.85
C GLY A 45 -2.76 -18.02 -0.63
N SER A 46 -3.50 -17.32 -1.51
CA SER A 46 -3.16 -17.24 -2.94
C SER A 46 -1.90 -16.43 -3.30
N GLY A 47 -1.24 -15.80 -2.31
CA GLY A 47 -0.01 -15.03 -2.52
C GLY A 47 -0.20 -13.52 -2.69
N LYS A 48 -1.40 -12.96 -2.42
CA LYS A 48 -1.70 -11.53 -2.59
C LYS A 48 -0.78 -10.61 -1.76
N THR A 49 -0.62 -10.91 -0.49
CA THR A 49 0.29 -10.17 0.41
C THR A 49 1.73 -10.29 -0.06
N THR A 50 2.16 -11.51 -0.48
CA THR A 50 3.49 -11.73 -1.05
C THR A 50 3.70 -10.88 -2.30
N LEU A 51 2.71 -10.83 -3.20
CA LEU A 51 2.80 -9.98 -4.38
C LEU A 51 2.95 -8.51 -4.01
N LEU A 52 2.14 -7.98 -3.08
CA LEU A 52 2.28 -6.59 -2.63
C LEU A 52 3.65 -6.31 -1.98
N GLN A 53 4.18 -7.25 -1.18
CA GLN A 53 5.50 -7.11 -0.56
C GLN A 53 6.61 -7.04 -1.62
N LEU A 54 6.54 -7.85 -2.67
CA LEU A 54 7.47 -7.77 -3.80
C LEU A 54 7.33 -6.46 -4.56
N LEU A 55 6.10 -6.04 -4.90
CA LEU A 55 5.84 -4.78 -5.60
C LEU A 55 6.37 -3.56 -4.83
N GLY A 56 6.31 -3.60 -3.51
CA GLY A 56 6.80 -2.52 -2.65
C GLY A 56 8.27 -2.64 -2.22
N GLY A 57 8.95 -3.73 -2.60
CA GLY A 57 10.35 -3.96 -2.24
C GLY A 57 10.59 -4.35 -0.79
N LEU A 58 9.55 -4.80 -0.08
CA LEU A 58 9.67 -5.35 1.28
C LEU A 58 10.23 -6.78 1.27
N ASP A 59 10.07 -7.49 0.15
CA ASP A 59 10.69 -8.79 -0.10
C ASP A 59 11.38 -8.80 -1.48
N VAL A 60 12.16 -9.85 -1.77
CA VAL A 60 12.88 -10.05 -3.03
C VAL A 60 12.24 -11.19 -3.82
N PRO A 61 11.92 -11.01 -5.10
CA PRO A 61 11.50 -12.11 -5.94
C PRO A 61 12.68 -13.08 -6.17
N ASP A 62 12.38 -14.36 -6.34
CA ASP A 62 13.38 -15.38 -6.71
C ASP A 62 13.73 -15.26 -8.21
N ALA A 63 12.78 -14.78 -9.03
CA ALA A 63 13.00 -14.43 -10.42
C ALA A 63 12.10 -13.24 -10.81
N GLY A 64 12.46 -12.58 -11.91
CA GLY A 64 11.77 -11.38 -12.39
C GLY A 64 12.26 -10.09 -11.71
N GLU A 65 11.63 -8.98 -12.02
CA GLU A 65 11.99 -7.68 -11.48
C GLU A 65 10.77 -6.79 -11.23
N VAL A 66 10.93 -5.84 -10.31
CA VAL A 66 9.96 -4.76 -10.06
C VAL A 66 10.66 -3.43 -10.25
N ARG A 67 9.97 -2.51 -10.92
CA ARG A 67 10.38 -1.11 -11.08
C ARG A 67 9.24 -0.19 -10.68
N VAL A 68 9.56 0.90 -9.98
CA VAL A 68 8.60 1.90 -9.52
C VAL A 68 9.09 3.30 -9.87
N ALA A 69 8.17 4.18 -10.21
CA ALA A 69 8.48 5.58 -10.48
C ALA A 69 8.93 6.29 -9.21
N CYS A 70 10.12 6.86 -9.25
CA CYS A 70 10.69 7.65 -8.18
C CYS A 70 11.56 8.75 -8.80
N GLU A 71 11.25 10.03 -8.49
CA GLU A 71 12.03 11.17 -8.96
C GLU A 71 12.25 11.20 -10.49
N GLY A 72 11.20 10.85 -11.27
CA GLY A 72 11.22 10.89 -12.74
C GLY A 72 11.86 9.68 -13.43
N ALA A 73 12.21 8.62 -12.70
CA ALA A 73 12.76 7.39 -13.25
C ALA A 73 12.08 6.14 -12.67
N LEU A 74 12.06 5.08 -13.47
CA LEU A 74 11.67 3.74 -12.96
C LEU A 74 12.89 3.07 -12.33
N VAL A 75 12.83 2.80 -11.02
CA VAL A 75 13.92 2.21 -10.24
C VAL A 75 13.43 1.00 -9.46
N ALA A 76 14.35 0.10 -9.07
CA ALA A 76 14.02 -0.99 -8.18
C ALA A 76 13.54 -0.43 -6.82
N PRO A 77 12.38 -0.85 -6.29
CA PRO A 77 11.77 -0.23 -5.10
C PRO A 77 12.70 -0.32 -3.88
N ARG A 78 13.49 -1.37 -3.73
CA ARG A 78 14.47 -1.52 -2.63
C ARG A 78 15.58 -0.47 -2.61
N ARG A 79 15.90 0.14 -3.75
CA ARG A 79 16.91 1.23 -3.83
C ARG A 79 16.38 2.55 -3.29
N ARG A 80 15.07 2.67 -3.13
CA ARG A 80 14.36 3.90 -2.74
C ARG A 80 13.26 3.59 -1.72
N LEU A 81 13.54 2.69 -0.75
CA LEU A 81 12.61 2.37 0.33
C LEU A 81 12.05 3.64 0.97
N GLY A 82 10.75 3.68 1.14
CA GLY A 82 10.03 4.85 1.66
C GLY A 82 9.80 5.96 0.65
N ARG A 83 10.29 5.84 -0.60
CA ARG A 83 9.99 6.76 -1.70
C ARG A 83 9.38 6.00 -2.87
N GLY A 84 8.50 6.66 -3.63
CA GLY A 84 7.82 6.05 -4.78
C GLY A 84 6.65 5.14 -4.42
N VAL A 85 6.71 4.45 -3.28
CA VAL A 85 5.66 3.52 -2.81
C VAL A 85 5.18 3.91 -1.43
N GLY A 86 3.85 3.97 -1.26
CA GLY A 86 3.18 4.02 0.04
C GLY A 86 2.49 2.68 0.35
N PHE A 87 2.52 2.25 1.62
CA PHE A 87 1.87 1.03 2.07
C PHE A 87 0.77 1.30 3.08
N VAL A 88 -0.39 0.67 2.88
CA VAL A 88 -1.49 0.58 3.83
C VAL A 88 -1.74 -0.91 4.13
N PHE A 89 -1.54 -1.31 5.38
CA PHE A 89 -1.67 -2.69 5.83
C PHE A 89 -2.99 -2.93 6.56
N GLN A 90 -3.47 -4.16 6.55
CA GLN A 90 -4.65 -4.60 7.30
C GLN A 90 -4.53 -4.34 8.82
N ASN A 91 -3.36 -4.60 9.39
CA ASN A 91 -3.09 -4.43 10.83
C ASN A 91 -2.44 -3.08 11.15
N TYR A 92 -2.68 -2.05 10.33
CA TYR A 92 -2.19 -0.67 10.49
C TYR A 92 -0.66 -0.54 10.56
N GLN A 93 0.04 -1.44 11.21
CA GLN A 93 1.51 -1.44 11.43
C GLN A 93 2.01 -0.11 12.04
N LEU A 94 1.26 0.43 13.00
CA LEU A 94 1.66 1.61 13.74
C LEU A 94 2.62 1.23 14.87
N MET A 95 3.59 2.10 15.14
CA MET A 95 4.47 2.00 16.30
C MET A 95 3.66 2.37 17.56
N PRO A 96 3.44 1.45 18.51
CA PRO A 96 2.54 1.67 19.63
C PRO A 96 3.04 2.73 20.62
N GLU A 97 4.36 2.97 20.66
CA GLU A 97 5.01 3.96 21.53
C GLU A 97 5.01 5.39 20.94
N LEU A 98 4.63 5.53 19.68
CA LEU A 98 4.60 6.80 18.97
C LEU A 98 3.16 7.32 18.83
N THR A 99 2.97 8.63 18.98
CA THR A 99 1.69 9.30 18.68
C THR A 99 1.32 9.15 17.19
N ALA A 100 0.08 9.50 16.84
CA ALA A 100 -0.36 9.54 15.45
C ALA A 100 0.55 10.45 14.61
N LEU A 101 0.90 11.62 15.13
CA LEU A 101 1.80 12.56 14.49
C LEU A 101 3.19 11.97 14.25
N GLU A 102 3.76 11.35 15.27
CA GLU A 102 5.09 10.75 15.19
C GLU A 102 5.14 9.55 14.26
N ASN A 103 4.10 8.71 14.24
CA ASN A 103 3.97 7.60 13.28
C ASN A 103 4.03 8.08 11.83
N VAL A 104 3.36 9.19 11.52
CA VAL A 104 3.40 9.77 10.17
C VAL A 104 4.73 10.46 9.89
N ALA A 105 5.21 11.28 10.82
CA ALA A 105 6.47 12.04 10.67
C ALA A 105 7.70 11.12 10.53
N LEU A 106 7.71 9.98 11.22
CA LEU A 106 8.81 9.00 11.18
C LEU A 106 9.09 8.54 9.75
N ALA A 107 8.05 8.25 8.97
CA ALA A 107 8.23 7.81 7.58
C ALA A 107 8.93 8.85 6.70
N ALA A 108 8.68 10.15 6.93
CA ALA A 108 9.38 11.23 6.24
C ALA A 108 10.83 11.38 6.74
N ARG A 109 11.04 11.21 8.05
CA ARG A 109 12.38 11.30 8.65
C ARG A 109 13.33 10.19 8.17
N ILE A 110 12.81 8.97 8.00
CA ILE A 110 13.59 7.82 7.48
C ILE A 110 14.19 8.11 6.10
N VAL A 111 13.49 8.87 5.26
CA VAL A 111 14.00 9.26 3.92
C VAL A 111 14.81 10.55 3.92
N GLY A 112 15.15 11.08 5.10
CA GLY A 112 16.03 12.22 5.27
C GLY A 112 15.33 13.59 5.31
N VAL A 113 14.00 13.65 5.44
CA VAL A 113 13.29 14.94 5.61
C VAL A 113 13.62 15.51 7.00
N PRO A 114 14.01 16.81 7.12
CA PRO A 114 14.27 17.45 8.41
C PRO A 114 13.07 17.37 9.36
N ALA A 115 13.32 17.22 10.67
CA ALA A 115 12.28 16.97 11.67
C ALA A 115 11.11 17.98 11.63
N ALA A 116 11.42 19.28 11.53
CA ALA A 116 10.39 20.32 11.47
C ALA A 116 9.50 20.18 10.23
N ALA A 117 10.09 19.92 9.05
CA ALA A 117 9.36 19.72 7.80
C ALA A 117 8.54 18.40 7.83
N ALA A 118 9.09 17.33 8.38
CA ALA A 118 8.39 16.05 8.56
C ALA A 118 7.16 16.22 9.48
N THR A 119 7.31 16.94 10.59
CA THR A 119 6.21 17.22 11.52
C THR A 119 5.12 18.08 10.87
N ALA A 120 5.50 19.11 10.11
CA ALA A 120 4.54 19.97 9.40
C ALA A 120 3.75 19.16 8.36
N ALA A 121 4.42 18.34 7.52
CA ALA A 121 3.76 17.48 6.55
C ALA A 121 2.85 16.43 7.21
N ALA A 122 3.26 15.87 8.35
CA ALA A 122 2.45 14.93 9.10
C ALA A 122 1.17 15.59 9.65
N ARG A 123 1.23 16.82 10.18
CA ARG A 123 0.04 17.56 10.64
C ARG A 123 -0.94 17.85 9.52
N GLU A 124 -0.45 18.27 8.36
CA GLU A 124 -1.27 18.49 7.17
C GLU A 124 -2.03 17.21 6.77
N LEU A 125 -1.32 16.08 6.72
CA LEU A 125 -1.92 14.79 6.33
C LEU A 125 -2.91 14.27 7.38
N LEU A 126 -2.62 14.44 8.67
CA LEU A 126 -3.60 14.11 9.71
C LEU A 126 -4.85 14.98 9.61
N GLY A 127 -4.71 16.25 9.24
CA GLY A 127 -5.84 17.12 8.92
C GLY A 127 -6.64 16.61 7.73
N LEU A 128 -5.97 16.20 6.65
CA LEU A 128 -6.59 15.64 5.44
C LEU A 128 -7.45 14.40 5.74
N VAL A 129 -6.97 13.53 6.64
CA VAL A 129 -7.70 12.30 7.02
C VAL A 129 -8.66 12.51 8.19
N GLY A 130 -8.89 13.77 8.63
CA GLY A 130 -9.84 14.13 9.68
C GLY A 130 -9.37 13.84 11.11
N LEU A 131 -8.04 13.77 11.34
CA LEU A 131 -7.43 13.44 12.63
C LEU A 131 -6.61 14.57 13.27
N ALA A 132 -6.85 15.84 12.88
CA ALA A 132 -6.10 16.98 13.44
C ALA A 132 -6.16 17.03 14.98
N ALA A 133 -7.34 16.78 15.58
CA ALA A 133 -7.52 16.78 17.03
C ALA A 133 -6.99 15.51 17.72
N ARG A 134 -6.54 14.51 16.96
CA ARG A 134 -6.00 13.23 17.45
C ARG A 134 -4.50 13.08 17.26
N ALA A 135 -3.82 14.12 16.76
CA ALA A 135 -2.40 14.08 16.40
C ALA A 135 -1.49 13.57 17.54
N ASP A 136 -1.77 13.95 18.77
CA ASP A 136 -0.96 13.61 19.93
C ASP A 136 -1.43 12.35 20.69
N HIS A 137 -2.39 11.58 20.11
CA HIS A 137 -2.87 10.33 20.70
C HIS A 137 -1.96 9.15 20.29
N LEU A 138 -1.71 8.26 21.26
CA LEU A 138 -1.09 6.96 20.98
C LEU A 138 -2.08 6.02 20.27
N PRO A 139 -1.63 5.04 19.49
CA PRO A 139 -2.50 4.06 18.82
C PRO A 139 -3.49 3.36 19.77
N SER A 140 -3.10 3.12 21.02
CA SER A 140 -3.96 2.53 22.06
C SER A 140 -5.16 3.38 22.47
N ARG A 141 -5.17 4.67 22.09
CA ARG A 141 -6.28 5.63 22.35
C ARG A 141 -7.06 5.98 21.08
N LEU A 142 -6.80 5.27 19.99
CA LEU A 142 -7.47 5.45 18.71
C LEU A 142 -8.35 4.24 18.40
N SER A 143 -9.49 4.49 17.76
CA SER A 143 -10.29 3.41 17.18
C SER A 143 -9.57 2.74 16.02
N GLY A 144 -10.02 1.55 15.59
CA GLY A 144 -9.46 0.86 14.42
C GLY A 144 -9.50 1.71 13.15
N GLY A 145 -10.62 2.40 12.90
CA GLY A 145 -10.75 3.32 11.78
C GLY A 145 -9.82 4.54 11.87
N GLU A 146 -9.62 5.09 13.08
CA GLU A 146 -8.63 6.17 13.30
C GLU A 146 -7.20 5.67 13.08
N CYS A 147 -6.85 4.48 13.55
CA CYS A 147 -5.54 3.86 13.27
C CYS A 147 -5.30 3.67 11.77
N GLN A 148 -6.33 3.25 11.02
CA GLN A 148 -6.24 3.09 9.57
C GLN A 148 -6.08 4.44 8.85
N ARG A 149 -6.73 5.50 9.32
CA ARG A 149 -6.52 6.86 8.80
C ARG A 149 -5.09 7.36 9.08
N VAL A 150 -4.50 7.06 10.23
CA VAL A 150 -3.08 7.34 10.52
C VAL A 150 -2.17 6.55 9.57
N ALA A 151 -2.44 5.26 9.34
CA ALA A 151 -1.67 4.44 8.42
C ALA A 151 -1.74 4.97 6.97
N LEU A 152 -2.90 5.46 6.53
CA LEU A 152 -3.07 6.12 5.24
C LEU A 152 -2.25 7.43 5.18
N ALA A 153 -2.32 8.28 6.19
CA ALA A 153 -1.54 9.52 6.25
C ALA A 153 -0.02 9.21 6.19
N ARG A 154 0.45 8.19 6.92
CA ARG A 154 1.84 7.72 6.88
C ARG A 154 2.25 7.25 5.49
N ALA A 155 1.39 6.51 4.80
CA ALA A 155 1.67 6.03 3.45
C ALA A 155 1.83 7.18 2.43
N LEU A 156 1.19 8.32 2.67
CA LEU A 156 1.15 9.48 1.78
C LEU A 156 2.26 10.51 2.02
N VAL A 157 2.94 10.48 3.19
CA VAL A 157 3.82 11.58 3.62
C VAL A 157 5.01 11.81 2.68
N ASN A 158 5.50 10.77 2.05
CA ASN A 158 6.61 10.83 1.09
C ASN A 158 6.17 11.01 -0.36
N ARG A 159 4.90 11.40 -0.60
CA ARG A 159 4.32 11.67 -1.93
C ARG A 159 4.60 10.51 -2.91
N PRO A 160 4.14 9.28 -2.60
CA PRO A 160 4.41 8.12 -3.44
C PRO A 160 3.77 8.27 -4.83
N ALA A 161 4.31 7.56 -5.83
CA ALA A 161 3.70 7.43 -7.14
C ALA A 161 2.58 6.37 -7.14
N VAL A 162 2.71 5.36 -6.29
CA VAL A 162 1.74 4.26 -6.13
C VAL A 162 1.47 3.97 -4.66
N LEU A 163 0.20 3.73 -4.35
CA LEU A 163 -0.25 3.24 -3.06
C LEU A 163 -0.57 1.74 -3.16
N LEU A 164 0.03 0.93 -2.30
CA LEU A 164 -0.23 -0.50 -2.16
C LEU A 164 -1.06 -0.71 -0.90
N ALA A 165 -2.26 -1.27 -1.04
CA ALA A 165 -3.19 -1.47 0.06
C ALA A 165 -3.51 -2.97 0.21
N ASP A 166 -3.11 -3.56 1.33
CA ASP A 166 -3.35 -4.96 1.68
C ASP A 166 -4.52 -5.06 2.65
N GLU A 167 -5.70 -5.46 2.15
CA GLU A 167 -6.95 -5.62 2.94
C GLU A 167 -7.20 -4.42 3.88
N PRO A 168 -7.20 -3.16 3.39
CA PRO A 168 -7.15 -1.97 4.23
C PRO A 168 -8.37 -1.79 5.15
N THR A 169 -9.39 -2.62 5.00
CA THR A 169 -10.63 -2.57 5.78
C THR A 169 -10.95 -3.90 6.48
N GLY A 170 -10.06 -4.89 6.39
CA GLY A 170 -10.35 -6.26 6.85
C GLY A 170 -10.59 -6.43 8.35
N ASN A 171 -10.17 -5.47 9.18
CA ASN A 171 -10.33 -5.49 10.64
C ASN A 171 -11.37 -4.46 11.14
N LEU A 172 -12.20 -3.91 10.24
CA LEU A 172 -13.15 -2.85 10.56
C LEU A 172 -14.59 -3.35 10.41
N ASP A 173 -15.51 -2.76 11.16
CA ASP A 173 -16.94 -2.94 10.91
C ASP A 173 -17.33 -2.35 9.54
N GLU A 174 -18.47 -2.80 9.02
CA GLU A 174 -18.92 -2.47 7.66
C GLU A 174 -19.02 -0.95 7.40
N ARG A 175 -19.56 -0.20 8.36
CA ARG A 175 -19.71 1.25 8.23
C ARG A 175 -18.36 1.95 8.18
N THR A 176 -17.48 1.61 9.11
CA THR A 176 -16.11 2.16 9.17
C THR A 176 -15.31 1.74 7.94
N ALA A 177 -15.47 0.50 7.47
CA ALA A 177 -14.83 0.01 6.24
C ALA A 177 -15.21 0.83 5.02
N GLU A 178 -16.50 1.17 4.87
CA GLU A 178 -16.99 2.02 3.78
C GLU A 178 -16.40 3.44 3.86
N GLU A 179 -16.37 4.04 5.05
CA GLU A 179 -15.79 5.37 5.27
C GLU A 179 -14.29 5.41 4.90
N ILE A 180 -13.52 4.37 5.30
CA ILE A 180 -12.08 4.26 5.00
C ILE A 180 -11.85 4.02 3.52
N MET A 181 -12.63 3.15 2.88
CA MET A 181 -12.48 2.87 1.45
C MET A 181 -12.79 4.11 0.62
N ARG A 182 -13.85 4.84 0.95
CA ARG A 182 -14.18 6.10 0.28
C ARG A 182 -13.05 7.12 0.44
N LEU A 183 -12.56 7.34 1.67
CA LEU A 183 -11.44 8.25 1.92
C LEU A 183 -10.19 7.87 1.10
N LEU A 184 -9.85 6.58 1.06
CA LEU A 184 -8.71 6.07 0.29
C LEU A 184 -8.86 6.38 -1.20
N LEU A 185 -10.03 6.09 -1.79
CA LEU A 185 -10.28 6.34 -3.21
C LEU A 185 -10.32 7.84 -3.53
N ASP A 186 -10.92 8.66 -2.67
CA ASP A 186 -10.98 10.11 -2.84
C ASP A 186 -9.56 10.73 -2.83
N VAL A 187 -8.71 10.31 -1.90
CA VAL A 187 -7.32 10.78 -1.80
C VAL A 187 -6.50 10.33 -3.02
N VAL A 188 -6.67 9.07 -3.45
CA VAL A 188 -5.99 8.53 -4.65
C VAL A 188 -6.39 9.34 -5.88
N ALA A 189 -7.69 9.58 -6.08
CA ALA A 189 -8.20 10.35 -7.21
C ALA A 189 -7.74 11.82 -7.18
N ALA A 190 -7.88 12.49 -6.02
CA ALA A 190 -7.50 13.90 -5.87
C ALA A 190 -6.01 14.16 -6.09
N ARG A 191 -5.15 13.17 -5.79
CA ARG A 191 -3.69 13.28 -5.96
C ARG A 191 -3.16 12.65 -7.25
N GLY A 192 -4.03 12.03 -8.07
CA GLY A 192 -3.63 11.34 -9.29
C GLY A 192 -2.70 10.14 -9.04
N LEU A 193 -2.78 9.53 -7.84
CA LEU A 193 -1.95 8.39 -7.48
C LEU A 193 -2.40 7.13 -8.23
N ALA A 194 -1.47 6.20 -8.45
CA ALA A 194 -1.84 4.83 -8.77
C ALA A 194 -2.20 4.08 -7.47
N LEU A 195 -3.13 3.11 -7.58
CA LEU A 195 -3.53 2.25 -6.47
C LEU A 195 -3.45 0.77 -6.89
N VAL A 196 -2.81 -0.06 -6.07
CA VAL A 196 -2.99 -1.51 -6.11
C VAL A 196 -3.68 -1.93 -4.82
N LEU A 197 -4.92 -2.38 -4.94
CA LEU A 197 -5.77 -2.78 -3.84
C LEU A 197 -5.90 -4.31 -3.80
N VAL A 198 -5.40 -4.95 -2.77
CA VAL A 198 -5.72 -6.35 -2.47
C VAL A 198 -6.92 -6.36 -1.53
N THR A 199 -7.96 -7.10 -1.90
CA THR A 199 -9.15 -7.26 -1.07
C THR A 199 -9.91 -8.55 -1.40
N HIS A 200 -10.55 -9.12 -0.39
CA HIS A 200 -11.52 -10.22 -0.58
C HIS A 200 -12.94 -9.67 -0.84
N SER A 201 -13.22 -8.40 -0.51
CA SER A 201 -14.52 -7.77 -0.80
C SER A 201 -14.69 -7.58 -2.31
N ARG A 202 -15.75 -8.20 -2.85
CA ARG A 202 -16.13 -8.02 -4.25
C ARG A 202 -16.53 -6.58 -4.54
N GLU A 203 -17.29 -6.00 -3.64
CA GLU A 203 -17.82 -4.64 -3.76
C GLU A 203 -16.68 -3.61 -3.86
N PHE A 204 -15.69 -3.68 -2.98
CA PHE A 204 -14.55 -2.77 -3.02
C PHE A 204 -13.66 -3.00 -4.24
N ALA A 205 -13.50 -4.26 -4.67
CA ALA A 205 -12.74 -4.57 -5.87
C ALA A 205 -13.40 -4.01 -7.15
N GLU A 206 -14.73 -3.98 -7.21
CA GLU A 206 -15.50 -3.46 -8.36
C GLU A 206 -15.36 -1.92 -8.52
N ARG A 207 -14.91 -1.22 -7.49
CA ARG A 207 -14.65 0.24 -7.54
C ARG A 207 -13.32 0.59 -8.22
N ALA A 208 -12.43 -0.39 -8.42
CA ALA A 208 -11.18 -0.17 -9.15
C ALA A 208 -11.40 -0.13 -10.67
N SER A 209 -10.56 0.64 -11.38
CA SER A 209 -10.64 0.78 -12.83
C SER A 209 -10.27 -0.50 -13.59
N ARG A 210 -9.40 -1.34 -13.01
CA ARG A 210 -9.04 -2.66 -13.52
C ARG A 210 -9.09 -3.70 -12.42
N ARG A 211 -9.58 -4.88 -12.77
CA ARG A 211 -9.79 -5.98 -11.82
C ARG A 211 -9.01 -7.20 -12.26
N LEU A 212 -8.28 -7.79 -11.33
CA LEU A 212 -7.45 -8.96 -11.54
C LEU A 212 -7.76 -10.03 -10.47
N VAL A 213 -7.44 -11.27 -10.80
CA VAL A 213 -7.53 -12.42 -9.89
C VAL A 213 -6.16 -13.09 -9.80
N LEU A 214 -5.69 -13.32 -8.59
CA LEU A 214 -4.51 -14.14 -8.31
C LEU A 214 -4.96 -15.53 -7.88
N SER A 215 -4.65 -16.52 -8.69
CA SER A 215 -5.00 -17.92 -8.43
C SER A 215 -3.88 -18.84 -8.91
N GLY A 216 -3.49 -19.82 -8.08
CA GLY A 216 -2.41 -20.76 -8.41
C GLY A 216 -1.07 -20.06 -8.71
N GLY A 217 -0.82 -18.90 -8.10
CA GLY A 217 0.39 -18.11 -8.33
C GLY A 217 0.41 -17.30 -9.63
N VAL A 218 -0.69 -17.28 -10.38
CA VAL A 218 -0.82 -16.58 -11.67
C VAL A 218 -1.84 -15.46 -11.57
N LEU A 219 -1.53 -14.30 -12.18
CA LEU A 219 -2.41 -13.14 -12.23
C LEU A 219 -3.15 -13.11 -13.58
N SER A 220 -4.47 -13.00 -13.53
CA SER A 220 -5.34 -12.95 -14.72
C SER A 220 -6.41 -11.86 -14.60
N PRO A 221 -7.01 -11.37 -15.70
CA PRO A 221 -8.21 -10.53 -15.63
C PRO A 221 -9.35 -11.21 -14.86
N ALA A 222 -10.15 -10.42 -14.11
CA ALA A 222 -11.28 -10.90 -13.31
C ALA A 222 -12.57 -10.98 -14.15
#